data_bb00e3c8adee69f058a04fa84605d848
#
_entry.id   bb00e3c8adee69f058a04fa84605d848
#
_cell.length_a   1.000
_cell.length_b   1.000
_cell.length_c   1.000
_cell.angle_alpha   90.00
_cell.angle_beta   90.00
_cell.angle_gamma   90.00
#
_symmetry.space_group_name_H-M   'P 1'
#
loop_
_entity.id
_entity.type
_entity.pdbx_description
1 polymer ?
#
loop_
_entity_poly.entity_id
_entity_poly.type
_entity_poly.pdbx_seq_one_letter_code
_entity_poly.pdbx_strand_id
1 'polypeptide(L)'
;VVRKREDGYHEVRMIMQTIQMYDVLEMKKKKIPGIFLAVNYPFIPSDERNLVYKAAKLLMDEFQVEEGVSIRLEKFIPVAAGMAGGSSDAAAALVGINRLFRLGLTERDLMERAVNIGADVPYCVMRGTALAEGIGE
;
A
#
# COMPACT_ATOMS: atom_id res chain seq x y z
N VAL A 1 14.93 5.34 -10.26
CA VAL A 1 15.60 4.25 -10.91
C VAL A 1 14.97 2.92 -10.53
N VAL A 2 14.61 2.17 -11.52
CA VAL A 2 14.02 0.86 -11.30
C VAL A 2 15.11 -0.19 -11.47
N ARG A 3 15.16 -1.10 -10.55
CA ARG A 3 16.18 -2.15 -10.62
C ARG A 3 15.61 -3.45 -10.08
N LYS A 4 15.79 -4.51 -10.85
CA LYS A 4 15.33 -5.82 -10.47
C LYS A 4 16.36 -6.46 -9.54
N ARG A 5 15.90 -7.04 -8.46
CA ARG A 5 16.78 -7.71 -7.51
C ARG A 5 17.29 -9.03 -8.12
N GLU A 6 18.43 -9.47 -7.62
CA GLU A 6 19.04 -10.71 -8.13
C GLU A 6 18.16 -11.93 -7.89
N ASP A 7 17.36 -11.90 -6.83
CA ASP A 7 16.45 -13.00 -6.52
C ASP A 7 15.15 -12.93 -7.31
N GLY A 8 15.05 -11.98 -8.23
CA GLY A 8 13.85 -11.82 -9.04
C GLY A 8 12.77 -10.98 -8.41
N TYR A 9 12.98 -10.48 -7.21
CA TYR A 9 11.98 -9.66 -6.55
C TYR A 9 12.00 -8.22 -7.03
N HIS A 10 10.85 -7.60 -6.93
CA HIS A 10 10.70 -6.18 -7.14
C HIS A 10 10.25 -5.54 -5.84
N GLU A 11 10.68 -4.33 -5.62
CA GLU A 11 10.19 -3.51 -4.53
C GLU A 11 9.36 -2.38 -5.12
N VAL A 12 8.31 -2.02 -4.42
CA VAL A 12 7.48 -0.87 -4.75
C VAL A 12 7.52 0.07 -3.57
N ARG A 13 7.87 1.32 -3.84
CA ARG A 13 7.94 2.34 -2.82
C ARG A 13 7.04 3.48 -3.21
N MET A 14 6.16 3.89 -2.31
CA MET A 14 5.16 4.91 -2.59
C MET A 14 5.25 6.04 -1.57
N ILE A 15 5.08 7.25 -2.05
CA ILE A 15 5.07 8.43 -1.22
C ILE A 15 3.69 9.08 -1.34
N MET A 16 2.97 9.17 -0.22
CA MET A 16 1.66 9.79 -0.16
C MET A 16 1.79 11.13 0.52
N GLN A 17 1.44 12.17 -0.19
CA GLN A 17 1.62 13.52 0.30
C GLN A 17 0.28 14.10 0.71
N THR A 18 0.23 14.64 1.93
CA THR A 18 -0.96 15.30 2.45
C THR A 18 -0.51 16.60 3.09
N ILE A 19 -1.03 17.71 2.59
CA ILE A 19 -0.61 19.03 3.06
C ILE A 19 0.90 19.17 2.85
N GLN A 20 1.68 19.32 3.91
CA GLN A 20 3.13 19.45 3.82
C GLN A 20 3.85 18.24 4.37
N MET A 21 3.10 17.19 4.67
CA MET A 21 3.65 15.95 5.22
C MET A 21 3.32 14.82 4.29
N TYR A 22 4.03 13.72 4.47
CA TYR A 22 3.80 12.55 3.64
C TYR A 22 4.13 11.28 4.41
N ASP A 23 3.46 10.23 4.04
CA ASP A 23 3.76 8.89 4.50
C ASP A 23 4.52 8.15 3.42
N VAL A 24 5.30 7.15 3.83
CA VAL A 24 6.02 6.31 2.88
C VAL A 24 5.58 4.88 3.09
N LEU A 25 5.27 4.22 1.98
CA LEU A 25 4.85 2.83 1.98
C LEU A 25 5.82 2.05 1.09
N GLU A 26 6.46 1.04 1.67
CA GLU A 26 7.38 0.18 0.92
C GLU A 26 6.83 -1.22 0.93
N MET A 27 6.82 -1.86 -0.23
CA MET A 27 6.33 -3.22 -0.38
C MET A 27 7.34 -4.06 -1.13
N LYS A 28 7.47 -5.32 -0.71
CA LYS A 28 8.25 -6.28 -1.48
C LYS A 28 7.62 -7.65 -1.34
N LYS A 29 7.79 -8.46 -2.37
CA LYS A 29 7.28 -9.82 -2.37
C LYS A 29 8.00 -10.67 -1.36
N LYS A 30 7.29 -11.63 -0.82
CA LYS A 30 7.87 -12.65 0.04
C LYS A 30 7.45 -14.02 -0.47
N LYS A 31 8.35 -14.99 -0.31
CA LYS A 31 8.02 -16.36 -0.68
C LYS A 31 7.01 -16.97 0.28
N ILE A 32 7.07 -16.56 1.54
CA ILE A 32 6.14 -17.06 2.54
C ILE A 32 4.81 -16.33 2.36
N PRO A 33 3.71 -17.06 2.20
CA PRO A 33 2.39 -16.43 2.03
C PRO A 33 2.03 -15.59 3.26
N GLY A 34 1.26 -14.55 3.01
CA GLY A 34 0.75 -13.71 4.09
C GLY A 34 1.07 -12.25 3.88
N ILE A 35 0.51 -11.44 4.76
CA ILE A 35 0.71 -10.00 4.75
C ILE A 35 1.45 -9.64 6.03
N PHE A 36 2.65 -9.08 5.87
CA PHE A 36 3.52 -8.75 6.99
C PHE A 36 3.66 -7.23 7.02
N LEU A 37 2.87 -6.59 7.87
CA LEU A 37 2.82 -5.13 7.95
C LEU A 37 3.59 -4.65 9.18
N ALA A 38 4.47 -3.69 8.97
CA ALA A 38 5.18 -3.01 10.04
C ALA A 38 4.90 -1.52 9.96
N VAL A 39 4.58 -0.92 11.09
CA VAL A 39 4.28 0.51 11.18
C VAL A 39 5.24 1.12 12.21
N ASN A 40 5.68 2.35 11.94
CA ASN A 40 6.68 2.99 12.81
C ASN A 40 6.12 3.50 14.14
N TYR A 41 4.80 3.45 14.35
CA TYR A 41 4.21 3.81 15.64
C TYR A 41 3.56 2.59 16.27
N PRO A 42 3.95 2.21 17.50
CA PRO A 42 3.45 0.96 18.10
C PRO A 42 1.96 0.99 18.42
N PHE A 43 1.35 2.17 18.56
CA PHE A 43 -0.07 2.26 18.85
C PHE A 43 -0.95 2.15 17.60
N ILE A 44 -0.35 2.10 16.43
CA ILE A 44 -1.10 1.91 15.18
C ILE A 44 -1.13 0.41 14.90
N PRO A 45 -2.31 -0.17 14.66
CA PRO A 45 -2.39 -1.61 14.41
C PRO A 45 -1.62 -2.03 13.18
N SER A 46 -1.04 -3.22 13.23
CA SER A 46 -0.35 -3.82 12.10
C SER A 46 -1.05 -5.10 11.64
N ASP A 47 -2.32 -5.21 11.90
CA ASP A 47 -3.14 -6.36 11.52
C ASP A 47 -4.35 -5.86 10.70
N GLU A 48 -5.39 -6.69 10.62
CA GLU A 48 -6.57 -6.41 9.81
C GLU A 48 -7.34 -5.15 10.23
N ARG A 49 -7.00 -4.56 11.38
CA ARG A 49 -7.61 -3.29 11.77
C ARG A 49 -7.01 -2.11 11.02
N ASN A 50 -5.88 -2.31 10.37
CA ASN A 50 -5.24 -1.27 9.58
C ASN A 50 -5.77 -1.32 8.15
N LEU A 51 -6.14 -0.16 7.59
CA LEU A 51 -6.70 -0.11 6.24
C LEU A 51 -5.71 -0.56 5.18
N VAL A 52 -4.41 -0.38 5.40
CA VAL A 52 -3.39 -0.88 4.48
C VAL A 52 -3.45 -2.40 4.41
N TYR A 53 -3.57 -3.04 5.57
CA TYR A 53 -3.69 -4.49 5.63
C TYR A 53 -4.95 -4.95 4.88
N LYS A 54 -6.07 -4.27 5.15
CA LYS A 54 -7.34 -4.62 4.49
C LYS A 54 -7.24 -4.49 2.99
N ALA A 55 -6.59 -3.42 2.51
CA ALA A 55 -6.45 -3.19 1.08
C ALA A 55 -5.62 -4.30 0.43
N ALA A 56 -4.50 -4.66 1.05
CA ALA A 56 -3.66 -5.73 0.52
C ALA A 56 -4.41 -7.04 0.50
N LYS A 57 -5.10 -7.36 1.61
CA LYS A 57 -5.83 -8.61 1.71
C LYS A 57 -6.95 -8.70 0.67
N LEU A 58 -7.66 -7.60 0.45
CA LEU A 58 -8.75 -7.58 -0.51
C LEU A 58 -8.27 -8.01 -1.89
N LEU A 59 -7.19 -7.42 -2.37
CA LEU A 59 -6.69 -7.73 -3.71
C LEU A 59 -6.02 -9.10 -3.76
N MET A 60 -5.24 -9.44 -2.75
CA MET A 60 -4.53 -10.71 -2.76
C MET A 60 -5.50 -11.89 -2.67
N ASP A 61 -6.58 -11.74 -1.91
CA ASP A 61 -7.59 -12.79 -1.85
C ASP A 61 -8.36 -12.89 -3.16
N GLU A 62 -8.75 -11.76 -3.72
CA GLU A 62 -9.52 -11.76 -4.98
C GLU A 62 -8.76 -12.43 -6.11
N PHE A 63 -7.46 -12.16 -6.21
CA PHE A 63 -6.65 -12.67 -7.30
C PHE A 63 -5.86 -13.91 -6.91
N GLN A 64 -6.15 -14.45 -5.72
CA GLN A 64 -5.56 -15.71 -5.25
C GLN A 64 -4.04 -15.69 -5.35
N VAL A 65 -3.45 -14.59 -4.87
CA VAL A 65 -2.01 -14.44 -4.86
C VAL A 65 -1.43 -15.38 -3.80
N GLU A 66 -0.55 -16.28 -4.22
CA GLU A 66 0.03 -17.28 -3.34
C GLU A 66 1.29 -16.78 -2.62
N GLU A 67 1.95 -15.80 -3.20
CA GLU A 67 3.10 -15.19 -2.56
C GLU A 67 2.66 -14.28 -1.43
N GLY A 68 3.61 -13.96 -0.54
CA GLY A 68 3.34 -13.00 0.50
C GLY A 68 3.84 -11.61 0.13
N VAL A 69 3.56 -10.66 1.01
CA VAL A 69 4.05 -9.30 0.85
C VAL A 69 4.51 -8.76 2.19
N SER A 70 5.64 -8.09 2.18
CA SER A 70 6.14 -7.35 3.33
C SER A 70 5.85 -5.87 3.06
N ILE A 71 5.15 -5.24 3.98
CA ILE A 71 4.76 -3.85 3.85
C ILE A 71 5.32 -3.07 5.03
N ARG A 72 6.04 -2.01 4.74
CA ARG A 72 6.54 -1.11 5.77
C ARG A 72 5.90 0.25 5.57
N LEU A 73 5.17 0.71 6.57
CA LEU A 73 4.48 1.98 6.55
C LEU A 73 5.14 2.92 7.55
N GLU A 74 5.71 4.00 7.02
CA GLU A 74 6.30 5.04 7.86
C GLU A 74 5.40 6.25 7.80
N LYS A 75 4.78 6.56 8.93
CA LYS A 75 3.85 7.67 9.02
C LYS A 75 4.57 8.90 9.54
N PHE A 76 4.35 10.00 8.86
CA PHE A 76 4.92 11.29 9.24
C PHE A 76 3.84 12.27 9.65
N ILE A 77 2.58 11.94 9.38
CA ILE A 77 1.46 12.81 9.75
C ILE A 77 1.10 12.51 11.20
N PRO A 78 0.95 13.54 12.05
CA PRO A 78 0.53 13.30 13.43
C PRO A 78 -0.84 12.61 13.44
N VAL A 79 -0.89 11.40 13.99
CA VAL A 79 -2.11 10.61 13.99
C VAL A 79 -3.22 11.31 14.77
N ALA A 80 -2.86 11.99 15.82
CA ALA A 80 -3.82 12.65 16.69
C ALA A 80 -4.45 13.89 16.05
N ALA A 81 -3.96 14.30 14.90
CA ALA A 81 -4.48 15.50 14.24
C ALA A 81 -5.79 15.24 13.48
N GLY A 82 -6.31 14.02 13.49
CA GLY A 82 -7.54 13.71 12.80
C GLY A 82 -7.44 13.79 11.29
N MET A 83 -6.25 13.67 10.75
CA MET A 83 -6.05 13.69 9.31
C MET A 83 -6.46 12.35 8.72
N ALA A 84 -6.90 12.36 7.47
CA ALA A 84 -7.38 11.16 6.80
C ALA A 84 -6.23 10.34 6.22
N GLY A 85 -5.15 10.17 7.00
CA GLY A 85 -3.97 9.47 6.53
C GLY A 85 -4.23 8.02 6.20
N GLY A 86 -5.15 7.38 6.95
CA GLY A 86 -5.46 5.98 6.71
C GLY A 86 -6.03 5.70 5.34
N SER A 87 -6.89 6.59 4.85
CA SER A 87 -7.48 6.42 3.52
C SER A 87 -6.46 6.57 2.42
N SER A 88 -5.55 7.54 2.55
CA SER A 88 -4.48 7.73 1.57
C SER A 88 -3.53 6.54 1.57
N ASP A 89 -3.19 6.05 2.77
CA ASP A 89 -2.32 4.88 2.88
C ASP A 89 -2.96 3.65 2.24
N ALA A 90 -4.27 3.47 2.46
CA ALA A 90 -4.99 2.34 1.87
C ALA A 90 -5.03 2.44 0.35
N ALA A 91 -5.26 3.64 -0.18
CA ALA A 91 -5.24 3.85 -1.63
C ALA A 91 -3.87 3.49 -2.21
N ALA A 92 -2.81 3.92 -1.53
CA ALA A 92 -1.46 3.58 -1.96
C ALA A 92 -1.23 2.08 -1.92
N ALA A 93 -1.77 1.40 -0.91
CA ALA A 93 -1.64 -0.05 -0.82
C ALA A 93 -2.32 -0.74 -1.99
N LEU A 94 -3.51 -0.28 -2.38
CA LEU A 94 -4.19 -0.84 -3.55
C LEU A 94 -3.33 -0.68 -4.80
N VAL A 95 -2.81 0.52 -5.02
CA VAL A 95 -1.96 0.78 -6.19
C VAL A 95 -0.70 -0.07 -6.13
N GLY A 96 -0.08 -0.14 -4.95
CA GLY A 96 1.17 -0.88 -4.78
C GLY A 96 1.00 -2.37 -5.01
N ILE A 97 -0.04 -2.98 -4.46
CA ILE A 97 -0.30 -4.41 -4.64
C ILE A 97 -0.57 -4.71 -6.11
N ASN A 98 -1.38 -3.85 -6.76
CA ASN A 98 -1.66 -4.01 -8.19
C ASN A 98 -0.37 -4.02 -9.00
N ARG A 99 0.56 -3.11 -8.71
CA ARG A 99 1.82 -3.02 -9.42
C ARG A 99 2.76 -4.18 -9.07
N LEU A 100 2.87 -4.48 -7.79
CA LEU A 100 3.82 -5.48 -7.31
C LEU A 100 3.51 -6.86 -7.88
N PHE A 101 2.25 -7.24 -7.91
CA PHE A 101 1.82 -8.55 -8.38
C PHE A 101 1.28 -8.52 -9.80
N ARG A 102 1.36 -7.36 -10.47
CA ARG A 102 0.98 -7.19 -11.87
C ARG A 102 -0.43 -7.68 -12.14
N LEU A 103 -1.37 -7.19 -11.35
CA LEU A 103 -2.76 -7.63 -11.46
C LEU A 103 -3.48 -7.05 -12.67
N GLY A 104 -2.95 -6.00 -13.26
CA GLY A 104 -3.53 -5.44 -14.49
C GLY A 104 -4.76 -4.59 -14.27
N LEU A 105 -4.98 -4.13 -13.05
CA LEU A 105 -6.18 -3.33 -12.75
C LEU A 105 -5.96 -1.88 -13.17
N THR A 106 -7.01 -1.27 -13.72
CA THR A 106 -7.00 0.15 -14.05
C THR A 106 -7.31 0.97 -12.79
N GLU A 107 -7.13 2.28 -12.91
CA GLU A 107 -7.50 3.17 -11.80
C GLU A 107 -8.96 2.99 -11.44
N ARG A 108 -9.83 2.89 -12.44
CA ARG A 108 -11.26 2.68 -12.19
C ARG A 108 -11.50 1.37 -11.45
N ASP A 109 -10.82 0.32 -11.87
CA ASP A 109 -10.95 -0.98 -11.21
C ASP A 109 -10.57 -0.88 -9.73
N LEU A 110 -9.50 -0.16 -9.44
CA LEU A 110 -9.06 0.03 -8.06
C LEU A 110 -10.06 0.86 -7.28
N MET A 111 -10.63 1.91 -7.91
CA MET A 111 -11.61 2.74 -7.24
C MET A 111 -12.87 1.94 -6.87
N GLU A 112 -13.29 1.05 -7.75
CA GLU A 112 -14.46 0.21 -7.48
C GLU A 112 -14.24 -0.67 -6.27
N ARG A 113 -13.04 -1.19 -6.11
CA ARG A 113 -12.69 -2.04 -4.97
C ARG A 113 -12.46 -1.22 -3.71
N ALA A 114 -11.96 -0.01 -3.87
CA ALA A 114 -11.64 0.87 -2.75
C ALA A 114 -12.85 1.20 -1.90
N VAL A 115 -14.04 1.19 -2.49
CA VAL A 115 -15.30 1.45 -1.77
C VAL A 115 -15.44 0.50 -0.59
N ASN A 116 -14.96 -0.73 -0.72
CA ASN A 116 -15.07 -1.74 0.32
C ASN A 116 -14.08 -1.53 1.46
N ILE A 117 -13.10 -0.66 1.27
CA ILE A 117 -12.11 -0.35 2.31
C ILE A 117 -12.58 0.82 3.16
N GLY A 118 -13.09 1.85 2.52
CA GLY A 118 -13.57 3.04 3.22
C GLY A 118 -14.10 4.06 2.24
N ALA A 119 -14.95 4.95 2.74
CA ALA A 119 -15.69 5.90 1.90
C ALA A 119 -14.75 6.87 1.16
N ASP A 120 -13.63 7.23 1.78
CA ASP A 120 -12.71 8.21 1.20
C ASP A 120 -11.63 7.59 0.33
N VAL A 121 -11.50 6.26 0.35
CA VAL A 121 -10.39 5.60 -0.33
C VAL A 121 -10.47 5.76 -1.85
N PRO A 122 -11.66 5.65 -2.48
CA PRO A 122 -11.74 5.86 -3.94
C PRO A 122 -11.22 7.22 -4.36
N TYR A 123 -11.55 8.26 -3.61
CA TYR A 123 -11.08 9.60 -3.91
C TYR A 123 -9.55 9.68 -3.83
N CYS A 124 -8.99 9.02 -2.83
CA CYS A 124 -7.54 9.00 -2.67
C CYS A 124 -6.85 8.26 -3.81
N VAL A 125 -7.47 7.19 -4.31
CA VAL A 125 -6.95 6.48 -5.48
C VAL A 125 -6.94 7.41 -6.68
N MET A 126 -8.02 8.14 -6.88
CA MET A 126 -8.15 9.06 -8.01
C MET A 126 -7.11 10.16 -7.97
N ARG A 127 -6.80 10.67 -6.78
CA ARG A 127 -5.79 11.72 -6.66
C ARG A 127 -4.39 11.23 -7.00
N GLY A 128 -4.16 9.93 -6.88
CA GLY A 128 -2.88 9.34 -7.20
C GLY A 128 -1.85 9.50 -6.10
N THR A 129 -0.76 8.82 -6.28
CA THR A 129 0.39 8.87 -5.39
C THR A 129 1.64 8.83 -6.24
N ALA A 130 2.75 9.32 -5.69
CA ALA A 130 4.05 9.17 -6.36
C ALA A 130 4.54 7.75 -6.13
N LEU A 131 5.00 7.10 -7.18
CA LEU A 131 5.44 5.72 -7.14
C LEU A 131 6.87 5.62 -7.65
N ALA A 132 7.70 4.94 -6.88
CA ALA A 132 9.05 4.59 -7.31
C ALA A 132 9.22 3.08 -7.16
N GLU A 133 9.73 2.44 -8.20
CA GLU A 133 10.00 1.01 -8.19
C GLU A 133 11.49 0.77 -8.24
N GLY A 134 11.92 -0.28 -7.56
CA GLY A 134 13.29 -0.67 -7.58
C GLY A 134 13.84 -0.88 -6.19
N ILE A 135 15.16 -0.88 -6.10
CA ILE A 135 15.85 -1.08 -4.84
C ILE A 135 16.35 0.28 -4.38
N GLY A 136 15.54 0.98 -3.60
CA GLY A 136 15.94 2.13 -2.85
C GLY A 136 17.08 2.98 -3.43
N GLU A 137 16.92 3.43 -4.64
CA GLU A 137 17.90 4.32 -5.22
C GLU A 137 17.87 5.71 -4.63
#